data_e72f2af22ef468763a6b1f3589866c83
#
_entry.id   e72f2af22ef468763a6b1f3589866c83
#
_cell.length_a   1.000
_cell.length_b   1.000
_cell.length_c   1.000
_cell.angle_alpha   90.00
_cell.angle_beta   90.00
_cell.angle_gamma   90.00
#
_symmetry.space_group_name_H-M   'P 1'
#
loop_
_entity.id
_entity.type
_entity.pdbx_description
1 polymer ?
#
loop_
_entity_poly.entity_id
_entity_poly.type
_entity_poly.pdbx_seq_one_letter_code
_entity_poly.pdbx_strand_id
1 'polypeptide(L)'
;MTKNIRIPVVAFLLLCCNLISYAQETEHAKLDRYLRLLRDKNKFMGSVSVFSKGTEIYARSVGFADIDKQIVADAQSEYHIGSISKLFTTVMIFQAIEAGQLSLSSPIDSYFPIIKNAHK
;
A
#
# COMPACT_ATOMS: atom_id res chain seq x y z
N MET A 1 39.95 -53.34 8.29
CA MET A 1 38.72 -53.09 7.47
C MET A 1 37.97 -51.90 8.12
N THR A 2 38.33 -50.69 7.77
CA THR A 2 37.64 -49.47 8.20
C THR A 2 36.60 -49.10 7.14
N LYS A 3 35.37 -49.55 7.32
CA LYS A 3 34.25 -49.24 6.41
C LYS A 3 33.99 -47.74 6.42
N ASN A 4 33.96 -47.13 5.23
CA ASN A 4 33.73 -45.71 4.98
C ASN A 4 32.36 -45.22 5.50
N ILE A 5 32.27 -44.98 6.80
CA ILE A 5 31.07 -44.40 7.48
C ILE A 5 30.90 -42.90 7.13
N ARG A 6 31.93 -42.27 6.56
CA ARG A 6 31.95 -40.83 6.26
C ARG A 6 30.96 -40.39 5.18
N ILE A 7 30.76 -41.23 4.16
CA ILE A 7 29.85 -40.89 3.01
C ILE A 7 28.39 -40.80 3.45
N PRO A 8 27.78 -41.76 4.21
CA PRO A 8 26.42 -41.66 4.64
C PRO A 8 26.15 -40.50 5.61
N VAL A 9 27.14 -40.15 6.47
CA VAL A 9 27.01 -39.02 7.39
C VAL A 9 27.02 -37.68 6.64
N VAL A 10 27.88 -37.50 5.66
CA VAL A 10 27.90 -36.30 4.82
C VAL A 10 26.63 -36.17 3.99
N ALA A 11 26.13 -37.26 3.40
CA ALA A 11 24.90 -37.29 2.65
C ALA A 11 23.68 -36.93 3.54
N PHE A 12 23.63 -37.42 4.77
CA PHE A 12 22.58 -37.10 5.73
C PHE A 12 22.62 -35.62 6.17
N LEU A 13 23.81 -35.06 6.39
CA LEU A 13 23.98 -33.63 6.72
C LEU A 13 23.54 -32.74 5.55
N LEU A 14 23.88 -33.08 4.31
CA LEU A 14 23.46 -32.35 3.12
C LEU A 14 21.92 -32.41 2.93
N LEU A 15 21.29 -33.54 3.26
CA LEU A 15 19.84 -33.68 3.21
C LEU A 15 19.15 -32.83 4.27
N CYS A 16 19.70 -32.77 5.50
CA CYS A 16 19.20 -31.91 6.58
C CYS A 16 19.31 -30.41 6.23
N CYS A 17 20.38 -29.97 5.58
CA CYS A 17 20.54 -28.57 5.16
C CYS A 17 19.44 -28.12 4.18
N ASN A 18 18.95 -28.99 3.30
CA ASN A 18 17.88 -28.67 2.38
C ASN A 18 16.51 -28.50 3.08
N LEU A 19 16.28 -29.16 4.22
CA LEU A 19 15.04 -29.06 4.98
C LEU A 19 14.92 -27.74 5.75
N ILE A 20 16.05 -27.13 6.13
CA ILE A 20 16.07 -25.85 6.87
C ILE A 20 15.70 -24.67 5.97
N SER A 21 15.98 -24.76 4.66
CA SER A 21 15.69 -23.67 3.71
C SER A 21 14.20 -23.38 3.50
N TYR A 22 13.29 -24.26 3.87
CA TYR A 22 11.85 -24.10 3.71
C TYR A 22 11.13 -23.45 4.91
N ALA A 23 11.85 -23.16 6.00
CA ALA A 23 11.23 -22.77 7.27
C ALA A 23 11.11 -21.26 7.49
N GLN A 24 11.68 -20.40 6.66
CA GLN A 24 11.54 -18.95 6.78
C GLN A 24 10.39 -18.44 5.92
N GLU A 25 9.25 -18.24 6.55
CA GLU A 25 8.17 -17.48 5.94
C GLU A 25 8.67 -16.05 5.66
N THR A 26 8.65 -15.64 4.39
CA THR A 26 9.07 -14.29 4.01
C THR A 26 8.12 -13.26 4.61
N GLU A 27 8.63 -12.03 4.86
CA GLU A 27 7.77 -10.92 5.33
C GLU A 27 6.56 -10.70 4.41
N HIS A 28 6.71 -10.90 3.10
CA HIS A 28 5.63 -10.83 2.12
C HIS A 28 4.58 -11.93 2.34
N ALA A 29 4.99 -13.16 2.66
CA ALA A 29 4.05 -14.24 2.95
C ALA A 29 3.21 -13.99 4.20
N LYS A 30 3.80 -13.38 5.23
CA LYS A 30 3.06 -12.96 6.44
C LYS A 30 2.02 -11.89 6.10
N LEU A 31 2.40 -10.90 5.30
CA LEU A 31 1.51 -9.83 4.87
C LEU A 31 0.38 -10.36 3.99
N ASP A 32 0.69 -11.25 3.06
CA ASP A 32 -0.30 -11.95 2.23
C ASP A 32 -1.31 -12.73 3.07
N ARG A 33 -0.85 -13.46 4.08
CA ARG A 33 -1.72 -14.20 5.00
C ARG A 33 -2.61 -13.26 5.78
N TYR A 34 -2.08 -12.15 6.27
CA TYR A 34 -2.84 -11.15 7.01
C TYR A 34 -3.92 -10.51 6.15
N LEU A 35 -3.59 -10.08 4.93
CA LEU A 35 -4.55 -9.49 4.00
C LEU A 35 -5.65 -10.49 3.59
N ARG A 36 -5.30 -11.77 3.35
CA ARG A 36 -6.30 -12.81 3.12
C ARG A 36 -7.24 -12.98 4.32
N LEU A 37 -6.71 -13.01 5.53
CA LEU A 37 -7.51 -13.11 6.76
C LEU A 37 -8.48 -11.92 6.89
N LEU A 38 -8.03 -10.70 6.62
CA LEU A 38 -8.88 -9.51 6.65
C LEU A 38 -9.99 -9.58 5.60
N ARG A 39 -9.67 -10.02 4.37
CA ARG A 39 -10.65 -10.24 3.30
C ARG A 39 -11.69 -11.28 3.74
N ASP A 40 -11.25 -12.44 4.22
CA ASP A 40 -12.12 -13.55 4.59
C ASP A 40 -13.03 -13.22 5.77
N LYS A 41 -12.63 -12.24 6.60
CA LYS A 41 -13.43 -11.69 7.69
C LYS A 41 -14.24 -10.45 7.29
N ASN A 42 -14.27 -10.08 6.00
CA ASN A 42 -14.92 -8.85 5.50
C ASN A 42 -14.44 -7.58 6.22
N LYS A 43 -13.16 -7.51 6.59
CA LYS A 43 -12.56 -6.37 7.31
C LYS A 43 -11.73 -5.47 6.41
N PHE A 44 -11.35 -5.95 5.23
CA PHE A 44 -10.58 -5.18 4.25
C PHE A 44 -10.86 -5.66 2.84
N MET A 45 -11.00 -4.68 1.94
CA MET A 45 -11.10 -4.86 0.50
C MET A 45 -10.41 -3.67 -0.17
N GLY A 46 -9.45 -3.94 -1.04
CA GLY A 46 -8.66 -2.88 -1.66
C GLY A 46 -7.25 -3.32 -2.02
N SER A 47 -6.39 -2.35 -2.32
CA SER A 47 -4.99 -2.56 -2.69
C SER A 47 -4.04 -1.98 -1.64
N VAL A 48 -2.92 -2.67 -1.43
CA VAL A 48 -1.82 -2.25 -0.57
C VAL A 48 -0.55 -2.22 -1.40
N SER A 49 0.19 -1.14 -1.31
CA SER A 49 1.51 -0.99 -1.91
C SER A 49 2.49 -0.51 -0.84
N VAL A 50 3.66 -1.12 -0.77
CA VAL A 50 4.72 -0.76 0.18
C VAL A 50 5.95 -0.35 -0.60
N PHE A 51 6.48 0.82 -0.28
CA PHE A 51 7.69 1.36 -0.89
C PHE A 51 8.83 1.43 0.11
N SER A 52 10.03 1.15 -0.35
CA SER A 52 11.27 1.37 0.40
C SER A 52 12.28 2.04 -0.51
N LYS A 53 12.85 3.17 -0.06
CA LYS A 53 13.85 3.96 -0.81
C LYS A 53 13.41 4.26 -2.25
N GLY A 54 12.13 4.56 -2.46
CA GLY A 54 11.55 4.89 -3.78
C GLY A 54 11.23 3.68 -4.67
N THR A 55 11.49 2.45 -4.21
CA THR A 55 11.16 1.21 -4.95
C THR A 55 9.96 0.53 -4.32
N GLU A 56 9.02 0.10 -5.15
CA GLU A 56 7.93 -0.76 -4.69
C GLU A 56 8.48 -2.14 -4.34
N ILE A 57 8.33 -2.53 -3.09
CA ILE A 57 8.81 -3.82 -2.58
C ILE A 57 7.69 -4.81 -2.35
N TYR A 58 6.44 -4.36 -2.35
CA TYR A 58 5.26 -5.20 -2.19
C TYR A 58 4.04 -4.50 -2.77
N ALA A 59 3.24 -5.25 -3.52
CA ALA A 59 1.91 -4.83 -3.97
C ALA A 59 0.94 -6.00 -3.90
N ARG A 60 -0.27 -5.75 -3.41
CA ARG A 60 -1.33 -6.77 -3.34
C ARG A 60 -2.70 -6.13 -3.36
N SER A 61 -3.60 -6.70 -4.17
CA SER A 61 -5.03 -6.38 -4.16
C SER A 61 -5.81 -7.56 -3.60
N VAL A 62 -6.85 -7.29 -2.83
CA VAL A 62 -7.74 -8.30 -2.24
C VAL A 62 -9.19 -7.85 -2.30
N GLY A 63 -10.12 -8.79 -2.50
CA GLY A 63 -11.54 -8.54 -2.61
C GLY A 63 -11.96 -8.09 -4.02
N PHE A 64 -12.97 -7.24 -4.09
CA PHE A 64 -13.58 -6.81 -5.35
C PHE A 64 -13.40 -5.31 -5.59
N ALA A 65 -13.19 -4.93 -6.84
CA ALA A 65 -13.30 -3.55 -7.32
C ALA A 65 -14.78 -3.15 -7.50
N ASP A 66 -15.63 -4.12 -7.87
CA ASP A 66 -17.09 -3.97 -7.98
C ASP A 66 -17.73 -5.25 -7.46
N ILE A 67 -18.42 -5.13 -6.32
CA ILE A 67 -19.05 -6.27 -5.65
C ILE A 67 -20.25 -6.79 -6.45
N ASP A 68 -21.06 -5.88 -6.99
CA ASP A 68 -22.30 -6.23 -7.70
C ASP A 68 -21.98 -6.99 -8.98
N LYS A 69 -20.91 -6.59 -9.68
CA LYS A 69 -20.43 -7.23 -10.91
C LYS A 69 -19.41 -8.35 -10.67
N GLN A 70 -19.04 -8.63 -9.42
CA GLN A 70 -18.04 -9.63 -9.06
C GLN A 70 -16.67 -9.38 -9.74
N ILE A 71 -16.31 -8.12 -10.01
CA ILE A 71 -15.02 -7.74 -10.59
C ILE A 71 -13.97 -7.75 -9.48
N VAL A 72 -13.00 -8.66 -9.58
CA VAL A 72 -11.91 -8.80 -8.61
C VAL A 72 -11.00 -7.57 -8.66
N ALA A 73 -10.58 -7.06 -7.50
CA ALA A 73 -9.61 -5.98 -7.41
C ALA A 73 -8.22 -6.44 -7.87
N ASP A 74 -7.56 -5.60 -8.65
CA ASP A 74 -6.22 -5.83 -9.20
C ASP A 74 -5.35 -4.55 -9.14
N ALA A 75 -4.19 -4.58 -9.78
CA ALA A 75 -3.26 -3.45 -9.83
C ALA A 75 -3.79 -2.27 -10.67
N GLN A 76 -4.82 -2.50 -11.50
CA GLN A 76 -5.43 -1.47 -12.36
C GLN A 76 -6.72 -0.90 -11.75
N SER A 77 -7.13 -1.40 -10.58
CA SER A 77 -8.34 -0.93 -9.92
C SER A 77 -8.21 0.50 -9.46
N GLU A 78 -9.19 1.33 -9.80
CA GLU A 78 -9.24 2.74 -9.44
C GLU A 78 -10.01 2.93 -8.13
N TYR A 79 -9.52 3.84 -7.28
CA TYR A 79 -10.10 4.12 -5.98
C TYR A 79 -10.39 5.61 -5.81
N HIS A 80 -11.53 5.93 -5.19
CA HIS A 80 -11.79 7.30 -4.74
C HIS A 80 -10.80 7.69 -3.65
N ILE A 81 -9.98 8.70 -3.91
CA ILE A 81 -8.93 9.16 -2.98
C ILE A 81 -9.48 9.96 -1.78
N GLY A 82 -10.76 10.34 -1.82
CA GLY A 82 -11.42 11.04 -0.71
C GLY A 82 -10.68 12.32 -0.31
N SER A 83 -10.42 12.47 0.98
CA SER A 83 -9.75 13.67 1.53
C SER A 83 -8.28 13.84 1.13
N ILE A 84 -7.64 12.87 0.50
CA ILE A 84 -6.31 13.03 -0.09
C ILE A 84 -6.33 14.15 -1.16
N SER A 85 -7.46 14.37 -1.83
CA SER A 85 -7.64 15.48 -2.79
C SER A 85 -7.39 16.86 -2.17
N LYS A 86 -7.51 17.02 -0.83
CA LYS A 86 -7.18 18.28 -0.15
C LYS A 86 -5.70 18.66 -0.29
N LEU A 87 -4.80 17.69 -0.39
CA LEU A 87 -3.37 17.97 -0.64
C LEU A 87 -3.18 18.64 -2.00
N PHE A 88 -3.86 18.14 -3.03
CA PHE A 88 -3.81 18.76 -4.37
C PHE A 88 -4.38 20.18 -4.35
N THR A 89 -5.53 20.39 -3.69
CA THR A 89 -6.09 21.72 -3.51
C THR A 89 -5.11 22.65 -2.79
N THR A 90 -4.46 22.18 -1.74
CA THR A 90 -3.46 22.96 -1.00
C THR A 90 -2.31 23.39 -1.89
N VAL A 91 -1.75 22.46 -2.67
CA VAL A 91 -0.66 22.78 -3.62
C VAL A 91 -1.11 23.82 -4.64
N MET A 92 -2.30 23.68 -5.21
CA MET A 92 -2.84 24.64 -6.18
C MET A 92 -3.02 26.04 -5.56
N ILE A 93 -3.47 26.13 -4.30
CA ILE A 93 -3.59 27.41 -3.59
C ILE A 93 -2.21 28.06 -3.41
N PHE A 94 -1.19 27.29 -2.98
CA PHE A 94 0.16 27.83 -2.84
C PHE A 94 0.77 28.27 -4.18
N GLN A 95 0.53 27.54 -5.27
CA GLN A 95 0.93 27.96 -6.59
C GLN A 95 0.28 29.30 -7.01
N ALA A 96 -1.01 29.49 -6.70
CA ALA A 96 -1.70 30.73 -6.97
C ALA A 96 -1.16 31.90 -6.09
N ILE A 97 -0.73 31.64 -4.85
CA ILE A 97 -0.07 32.62 -3.99
C ILE A 97 1.30 33.00 -4.56
N GLU A 98 2.11 32.05 -4.98
CA GLU A 98 3.40 32.29 -5.62
C GLU A 98 3.26 33.10 -6.91
N ALA A 99 2.19 32.90 -7.67
CA ALA A 99 1.84 33.65 -8.86
C ALA A 99 1.24 35.04 -8.55
N GLY A 100 1.08 35.42 -7.27
CA GLY A 100 0.50 36.70 -6.87
C GLY A 100 -1.03 36.82 -7.06
N GLN A 101 -1.72 35.72 -7.36
CA GLN A 101 -3.16 35.69 -7.60
C GLN A 101 -3.97 35.60 -6.30
N LEU A 102 -3.39 35.06 -5.24
CA LEU A 102 -4.01 34.90 -3.94
C LEU A 102 -3.06 35.42 -2.83
N SER A 103 -3.63 35.71 -1.67
CA SER A 103 -2.87 35.99 -0.45
C SER A 103 -3.54 35.31 0.74
N LEU A 104 -2.76 34.72 1.64
CA LEU A 104 -3.26 34.13 2.89
C LEU A 104 -3.87 35.17 3.83
N SER A 105 -3.51 36.45 3.69
CA SER A 105 -4.05 37.53 4.49
C SER A 105 -5.32 38.16 3.91
N SER A 106 -5.69 37.81 2.67
CA SER A 106 -6.91 38.34 2.06
C SER A 106 -8.14 37.60 2.63
N PRO A 107 -9.17 38.33 3.03
CA PRO A 107 -10.40 37.70 3.48
C PRO A 107 -11.11 36.99 2.32
N ILE A 108 -11.88 35.97 2.66
CA ILE A 108 -12.57 35.11 1.67
C ILE A 108 -13.58 35.89 0.81
N ASP A 109 -14.22 36.90 1.37
CA ASP A 109 -15.20 37.75 0.65
C ASP A 109 -14.58 38.54 -0.50
N SER A 110 -13.27 38.76 -0.49
CA SER A 110 -12.54 39.35 -1.63
C SER A 110 -12.61 38.47 -2.89
N TYR A 111 -12.75 37.18 -2.73
CA TYR A 111 -12.83 36.20 -3.80
C TYR A 111 -14.24 35.67 -4.02
N PHE A 112 -15.04 35.57 -2.94
CA PHE A 112 -16.37 35.01 -2.93
C PHE A 112 -17.37 35.94 -2.20
N PRO A 113 -17.75 37.07 -2.77
CA PRO A 113 -18.58 38.06 -2.09
C PRO A 113 -20.00 37.60 -1.73
N ILE A 114 -20.44 36.47 -2.33
CA ILE A 114 -21.75 35.87 -2.02
C ILE A 114 -21.78 35.07 -0.71
N ILE A 115 -20.60 34.73 -0.14
CA ILE A 115 -20.52 33.97 1.11
C ILE A 115 -20.80 34.90 2.30
N LYS A 116 -21.93 34.68 2.96
CA LYS A 116 -22.29 35.44 4.16
C LYS A 116 -21.29 35.16 5.30
N ASN A 117 -20.86 36.22 6.01
CA ASN A 117 -19.90 36.15 7.11
C ASN A 117 -18.46 35.71 6.74
N ALA A 118 -18.09 35.85 5.48
CA ALA A 118 -16.75 35.48 4.98
C ALA A 118 -15.61 36.38 5.53
N HIS A 119 -15.94 37.50 6.19
CA HIS A 119 -15.03 38.48 6.77
C HIS A 119 -14.80 38.31 8.30
N LYS A 120 -15.23 37.18 8.88
CA LYS A 120 -15.03 36.86 10.29
C LYS A 120 -13.81 36.01 10.52
#